data_53a0733c143000b40ff073bae1aec9c9
#
_entry.id   53a0733c143000b40ff073bae1aec9c9
#
_cell.length_a   1.000
_cell.length_b   1.000
_cell.length_c   1.000
_cell.angle_alpha   90.00
_cell.angle_beta   90.00
_cell.angle_gamma   90.00
#
_symmetry.space_group_name_H-M   'P 1'
#
loop_
_entity.id
_entity.type
_entity.pdbx_description
1 polymer ?
#
loop_
_entity_poly.entity_id
_entity_poly.type
_entity_poly.pdbx_seq_one_letter_code
_entity_poly.pdbx_strand_id
1 'polypeptide(L)'
;MTSLDALVTALGDRLVTDAATVTAYSRDSSRAAPEGDAVALVLAESTADVSAALSWANEQRIPVSVRGAGTGLVGGANAYSGGLIISLERMNRISWIDPQNRLAQVESGVVTAEFDAACREHGLFFPPDPASAKQCTVGGNIATNAGGLRCIAHGVTSDSVAELEVVLADGRVMRTGALTRKNVVGYDLTRLFIGSEGTLGVITSAVVRLKPVPPGAPRTFRASFDRLEDSGAAVTAIMAQSSTPEVLELMDSFSVEIVESFHPTGVAVPSGAMLVGQTVGEDAEEQANAIVQLCSSMGANETEVSDSDVLLEARRRSNPALNARGLKISCDVGVPIASLATAFEGIEKIARRFGRRVSTVAHAGDGNLHCTVDAPDSAEELLVADEIIDEITKWALSLGGTISGEHGIGSVKHHELSWQLDSVAIDVHGAIKSALDPNGILTPGRAI
;
A
#
# COMPACT_ATOMS: atom_id res chain seq x y z
N MET A 1 -34.81 15.40 -5.09
CA MET A 1 -33.55 15.81 -4.45
C MET A 1 -33.57 15.28 -3.02
N THR A 2 -32.62 14.52 -2.63
CA THR A 2 -32.47 13.99 -1.25
C THR A 2 -32.21 15.19 -0.33
N SER A 3 -33.00 15.37 0.73
CA SER A 3 -32.79 16.48 1.64
C SER A 3 -31.57 16.22 2.52
N LEU A 4 -30.58 17.13 2.49
CA LEU A 4 -29.43 17.13 3.39
C LEU A 4 -29.74 17.70 4.79
N ASP A 5 -30.96 18.15 5.04
CA ASP A 5 -31.33 18.90 6.26
C ASP A 5 -31.03 18.12 7.55
N ALA A 6 -31.31 16.80 7.54
CA ALA A 6 -31.01 15.95 8.69
C ALA A 6 -29.49 15.85 8.94
N LEU A 7 -28.72 15.76 7.87
CA LEU A 7 -27.27 15.66 7.94
C LEU A 7 -26.65 17.02 8.35
N VAL A 8 -27.17 18.13 7.84
CA VAL A 8 -26.82 19.51 8.28
C VAL A 8 -27.05 19.66 9.77
N THR A 9 -28.20 19.20 10.27
CA THR A 9 -28.56 19.31 11.69
C THR A 9 -27.60 18.47 12.56
N ALA A 10 -27.21 17.29 12.11
CA ALA A 10 -26.33 16.39 12.86
C ALA A 10 -24.86 16.82 12.85
N LEU A 11 -24.37 17.34 11.73
CA LEU A 11 -22.94 17.57 11.50
C LEU A 11 -22.53 19.05 11.52
N GLY A 12 -23.48 19.99 11.29
CA GLY A 12 -23.19 21.43 11.27
C GLY A 12 -22.09 21.77 10.24
N ASP A 13 -21.05 22.45 10.69
CA ASP A 13 -19.91 22.91 9.87
C ASP A 13 -18.99 21.79 9.37
N ARG A 14 -19.16 20.57 9.88
CA ARG A 14 -18.45 19.37 9.38
C ARG A 14 -19.05 18.83 8.08
N LEU A 15 -20.24 19.26 7.69
CA LEU A 15 -20.83 18.99 6.38
C LEU A 15 -20.52 20.13 5.42
N VAL A 16 -19.77 19.85 4.37
CA VAL A 16 -19.38 20.81 3.33
C VAL A 16 -20.14 20.51 2.04
N THR A 17 -20.81 21.52 1.50
CA THR A 17 -21.57 21.44 0.24
C THR A 17 -21.00 22.39 -0.84
N ASP A 18 -19.94 23.13 -0.53
CA ASP A 18 -19.25 23.96 -1.51
C ASP A 18 -18.60 23.08 -2.58
N ALA A 19 -19.04 23.26 -3.83
CA ALA A 19 -18.64 22.41 -4.95
C ALA A 19 -17.12 22.36 -5.17
N ALA A 20 -16.43 23.48 -5.00
CA ALA A 20 -14.97 23.52 -5.20
C ALA A 20 -14.23 22.68 -4.16
N THR A 21 -14.66 22.76 -2.89
CA THR A 21 -14.11 21.96 -1.79
C THR A 21 -14.44 20.47 -1.99
N VAL A 22 -15.71 20.13 -2.31
CA VAL A 22 -16.10 18.73 -2.59
C VAL A 22 -15.28 18.15 -3.73
N THR A 23 -15.08 18.89 -4.81
CA THR A 23 -14.26 18.47 -5.96
C THR A 23 -12.79 18.22 -5.57
N ALA A 24 -12.21 19.04 -4.69
CA ALA A 24 -10.83 18.84 -4.21
C ALA A 24 -10.64 17.51 -3.45
N TYR A 25 -11.70 16.96 -2.88
CA TYR A 25 -11.70 15.66 -2.18
C TYR A 25 -12.18 14.50 -3.05
N SER A 26 -12.56 14.73 -4.31
CA SER A 26 -13.22 13.73 -5.14
C SER A 26 -12.28 12.68 -5.75
N ARG A 27 -10.95 12.88 -5.67
CA ARG A 27 -9.95 12.00 -6.31
C ARG A 27 -8.93 11.48 -5.33
N ASP A 28 -8.45 10.26 -5.55
CA ASP A 28 -7.21 9.74 -4.98
C ASP A 28 -6.02 9.95 -5.94
N SER A 29 -4.88 9.32 -5.66
CA SER A 29 -3.67 9.44 -6.48
C SER A 29 -3.65 8.48 -7.67
N SER A 30 -4.73 7.73 -7.91
CA SER A 30 -4.83 6.83 -9.06
C SER A 30 -5.06 7.59 -10.38
N ARG A 31 -4.87 6.86 -11.50
CA ARG A 31 -5.27 7.35 -12.84
C ARG A 31 -6.79 7.31 -13.07
N ALA A 32 -7.54 6.56 -12.25
CA ALA A 32 -8.98 6.43 -12.40
C ALA A 32 -9.67 7.77 -12.16
N ALA A 33 -10.59 8.15 -13.04
CA ALA A 33 -11.43 9.30 -12.84
C ALA A 33 -12.53 9.01 -11.80
N PRO A 34 -13.00 10.01 -11.02
CA PRO A 34 -14.24 9.90 -10.27
C PRO A 34 -15.42 9.57 -11.21
N GLU A 35 -16.41 8.87 -10.70
CA GLU A 35 -17.64 8.55 -11.45
C GLU A 35 -18.56 9.77 -11.65
N GLY A 36 -18.31 10.84 -10.92
CA GLY A 36 -19.02 12.11 -11.02
C GLY A 36 -18.88 12.95 -9.75
N ASP A 37 -19.73 13.95 -9.63
CA ASP A 37 -19.70 14.88 -8.49
C ASP A 37 -20.48 14.31 -7.30
N ALA A 38 -19.85 14.31 -6.13
CA ALA A 38 -20.51 14.01 -4.88
C ALA A 38 -21.43 15.17 -4.46
N VAL A 39 -22.50 14.87 -3.71
CA VAL A 39 -23.45 15.89 -3.22
C VAL A 39 -22.91 16.66 -2.01
N ALA A 40 -22.03 16.03 -1.23
CA ALA A 40 -21.42 16.65 -0.05
C ALA A 40 -20.16 15.90 0.39
N LEU A 41 -19.38 16.58 1.22
CA LEU A 41 -18.21 16.07 1.94
C LEU A 41 -18.46 16.19 3.45
N VAL A 42 -18.26 15.10 4.18
CA VAL A 42 -18.21 15.07 5.64
C VAL A 42 -16.75 15.11 6.10
N LEU A 43 -16.37 16.15 6.82
CA LEU A 43 -15.08 16.25 7.51
C LEU A 43 -15.25 15.73 8.94
N ALA A 44 -15.24 14.41 9.11
CA ALA A 44 -15.53 13.76 10.38
C ALA A 44 -14.47 14.06 11.43
N GLU A 45 -14.87 14.41 12.65
CA GLU A 45 -14.02 14.68 13.81
C GLU A 45 -14.20 13.62 14.91
N SER A 46 -15.19 12.73 14.75
CA SER A 46 -15.52 11.68 15.70
C SER A 46 -16.18 10.49 15.04
N THR A 47 -16.15 9.33 15.73
CA THR A 47 -16.90 8.12 15.36
C THR A 47 -18.41 8.40 15.25
N ALA A 48 -18.93 9.31 16.08
CA ALA A 48 -20.35 9.71 16.03
C ALA A 48 -20.71 10.43 14.73
N ASP A 49 -19.81 11.24 14.17
CA ASP A 49 -20.03 11.91 12.88
C ASP A 49 -20.10 10.91 11.73
N VAL A 50 -19.17 9.92 11.74
CA VAL A 50 -19.17 8.83 10.77
C VAL A 50 -20.45 8.00 10.88
N SER A 51 -20.88 7.68 12.11
CA SER A 51 -22.12 6.95 12.38
C SER A 51 -23.35 7.70 11.84
N ALA A 52 -23.46 9.00 12.11
CA ALA A 52 -24.55 9.83 11.62
C ALA A 52 -24.57 9.91 10.07
N ALA A 53 -23.39 10.09 9.46
CA ALA A 53 -23.24 10.16 8.01
C ALA A 53 -23.64 8.84 7.34
N LEU A 54 -23.18 7.70 7.87
CA LEU A 54 -23.50 6.37 7.33
C LEU A 54 -24.98 6.00 7.53
N SER A 55 -25.54 6.26 8.71
CA SER A 55 -26.99 6.04 8.96
C SER A 55 -27.83 6.78 7.95
N TRP A 56 -27.54 8.07 7.73
CA TRP A 56 -28.25 8.88 6.75
C TRP A 56 -28.06 8.35 5.32
N ALA A 57 -26.82 8.05 4.91
CA ALA A 57 -26.53 7.54 3.58
C ALA A 57 -27.23 6.20 3.32
N ASN A 58 -27.28 5.33 4.34
CA ASN A 58 -27.94 4.04 4.27
C ASN A 58 -29.47 4.16 4.12
N GLU A 59 -30.11 5.07 4.87
CA GLU A 59 -31.54 5.37 4.73
C GLU A 59 -31.87 5.93 3.35
N GLN A 60 -31.00 6.78 2.80
CA GLN A 60 -31.19 7.41 1.50
C GLN A 60 -30.68 6.57 0.32
N ARG A 61 -29.99 5.44 0.60
CA ARG A 61 -29.30 4.59 -0.39
C ARG A 61 -28.32 5.37 -1.26
N ILE A 62 -27.56 6.26 -0.65
CA ILE A 62 -26.55 7.08 -1.30
C ILE A 62 -25.19 6.37 -1.23
N PRO A 63 -24.46 6.22 -2.34
CA PRO A 63 -23.13 5.63 -2.33
C PRO A 63 -22.16 6.51 -1.54
N VAL A 64 -21.29 5.85 -0.78
CA VAL A 64 -20.30 6.51 0.08
C VAL A 64 -18.89 6.13 -0.37
N SER A 65 -18.03 7.12 -0.57
CA SER A 65 -16.60 6.95 -0.63
C SER A 65 -15.96 7.43 0.66
N VAL A 66 -15.03 6.63 1.21
CA VAL A 66 -14.30 6.96 2.43
C VAL A 66 -12.86 7.26 2.08
N ARG A 67 -12.29 8.30 2.71
CA ARG A 67 -10.89 8.64 2.49
C ARG A 67 -10.16 9.07 3.76
N GLY A 68 -8.87 8.72 3.83
CA GLY A 68 -7.86 9.45 4.58
C GLY A 68 -7.27 10.55 3.70
N ALA A 69 -5.97 10.56 3.51
CA ALA A 69 -5.27 11.56 2.69
C ALA A 69 -5.43 11.38 1.16
N GLY A 70 -6.08 10.34 0.67
CA GLY A 70 -6.28 10.10 -0.76
C GLY A 70 -5.01 9.70 -1.52
N THR A 71 -4.05 9.08 -0.86
CA THR A 71 -2.78 8.60 -1.45
C THR A 71 -2.92 7.26 -2.18
N GLY A 72 -4.09 6.63 -2.15
CA GLY A 72 -4.37 5.35 -2.82
C GLY A 72 -4.18 5.41 -4.33
N LEU A 73 -3.82 4.28 -4.94
CA LEU A 73 -3.42 4.19 -6.34
C LEU A 73 -4.42 3.41 -7.23
N VAL A 74 -5.56 3.01 -6.67
CA VAL A 74 -6.52 2.11 -7.36
C VAL A 74 -7.94 2.68 -7.47
N GLY A 75 -8.15 3.96 -7.18
CA GLY A 75 -9.47 4.60 -7.31
C GLY A 75 -10.41 4.29 -6.14
N GLY A 76 -9.91 3.71 -5.05
CA GLY A 76 -10.72 3.31 -3.89
C GLY A 76 -11.43 4.46 -3.20
N ALA A 77 -10.82 5.65 -3.15
CA ALA A 77 -11.38 6.85 -2.51
C ALA A 77 -12.02 7.85 -3.49
N ASN A 78 -12.15 7.52 -4.77
CA ASN A 78 -12.78 8.39 -5.76
C ASN A 78 -14.28 8.56 -5.50
N ALA A 79 -14.80 9.76 -5.80
CA ALA A 79 -16.21 10.10 -5.59
C ALA A 79 -17.15 9.36 -6.54
N TYR A 80 -18.39 9.13 -6.08
CA TYR A 80 -19.50 8.64 -6.87
C TYR A 80 -20.42 9.80 -7.28
N SER A 81 -21.02 9.69 -8.46
CA SER A 81 -22.05 10.65 -8.89
C SER A 81 -23.23 10.64 -7.91
N GLY A 82 -23.54 11.81 -7.36
CA GLY A 82 -24.59 11.93 -6.34
C GLY A 82 -24.24 11.28 -4.98
N GLY A 83 -22.99 10.84 -4.78
CA GLY A 83 -22.52 10.18 -3.57
C GLY A 83 -22.13 11.12 -2.44
N LEU A 84 -21.80 10.53 -1.29
CA LEU A 84 -21.26 11.23 -0.12
C LEU A 84 -19.78 10.88 0.03
N ILE A 85 -18.91 11.87 0.26
CA ILE A 85 -17.51 11.66 0.64
C ILE A 85 -17.43 11.78 2.17
N ILE A 86 -16.75 10.82 2.82
CA ILE A 86 -16.40 10.90 4.24
C ILE A 86 -14.88 10.97 4.35
N SER A 87 -14.35 12.12 4.79
CA SER A 87 -12.93 12.30 5.11
C SER A 87 -12.72 12.11 6.60
N LEU A 88 -11.70 11.30 6.91
CA LEU A 88 -11.27 11.00 8.29
C LEU A 88 -10.05 11.82 8.71
N GLU A 89 -9.55 12.75 7.89
CA GLU A 89 -8.33 13.51 8.16
C GLU A 89 -8.38 14.32 9.47
N ARG A 90 -9.57 14.74 9.92
CA ARG A 90 -9.76 15.45 11.19
C ARG A 90 -9.82 14.53 12.41
N MET A 91 -9.90 13.22 12.23
CA MET A 91 -9.78 12.22 13.28
C MET A 91 -8.29 11.87 13.47
N ASN A 92 -7.52 12.81 14.00
CA ASN A 92 -6.06 12.78 13.98
C ASN A 92 -5.40 12.76 15.37
N ARG A 93 -6.07 12.19 16.37
CA ARG A 93 -5.53 12.09 17.73
C ARG A 93 -4.81 10.77 17.96
N ILE A 94 -3.64 10.85 18.59
CA ILE A 94 -2.98 9.72 19.24
C ILE A 94 -3.51 9.70 20.68
N SER A 95 -4.38 8.73 20.99
CA SER A 95 -5.08 8.70 22.29
C SER A 95 -4.14 8.33 23.42
N TRP A 96 -3.29 7.35 23.21
CA TRP A 96 -2.26 6.93 24.16
C TRP A 96 -1.19 6.05 23.47
N ILE A 97 0.01 6.05 24.04
CA ILE A 97 1.11 5.12 23.74
C ILE A 97 1.47 4.43 25.05
N ASP A 98 1.50 3.09 25.05
CA ASP A 98 1.87 2.26 26.21
C ASP A 98 3.17 1.50 25.92
N PRO A 99 4.32 2.01 26.40
CA PRO A 99 5.60 1.36 26.17
C PRO A 99 5.74 0.00 26.84
N GLN A 100 5.03 -0.25 27.94
CA GLN A 100 5.13 -1.51 28.68
C GLN A 100 4.49 -2.65 27.90
N ASN A 101 3.33 -2.40 27.29
CA ASN A 101 2.62 -3.38 26.48
C ASN A 101 2.99 -3.28 25.00
N ARG A 102 3.77 -2.25 24.59
CA ARG A 102 4.12 -1.95 23.20
C ARG A 102 2.87 -1.81 22.33
N LEU A 103 1.91 -1.06 22.83
CA LEU A 103 0.64 -0.78 22.17
C LEU A 103 0.44 0.73 22.07
N ALA A 104 -0.34 1.16 21.09
CA ALA A 104 -0.83 2.53 21.00
C ALA A 104 -2.24 2.55 20.44
N GLN A 105 -3.08 3.48 20.90
CA GLN A 105 -4.37 3.77 20.30
C GLN A 105 -4.29 5.05 19.49
N VAL A 106 -4.72 4.95 18.23
CA VAL A 106 -4.61 6.01 17.23
C VAL A 106 -5.89 6.13 16.42
N GLU A 107 -6.33 7.36 16.13
CA GLU A 107 -7.43 7.62 15.20
C GLU A 107 -6.99 7.45 13.75
N SER A 108 -7.93 7.16 12.87
CA SER A 108 -7.67 6.77 11.48
C SER A 108 -7.03 7.86 10.62
N GLY A 109 -7.22 9.14 10.95
CA GLY A 109 -6.69 10.28 10.21
C GLY A 109 -5.26 10.70 10.61
N VAL A 110 -4.65 10.06 11.61
CA VAL A 110 -3.28 10.38 12.00
C VAL A 110 -2.32 10.02 10.86
N VAL A 111 -1.44 10.94 10.48
CA VAL A 111 -0.41 10.73 9.46
C VAL A 111 0.60 9.70 9.95
N THR A 112 0.90 8.71 9.12
CA THR A 112 1.75 7.56 9.50
C THR A 112 3.14 7.98 10.01
N ALA A 113 3.79 8.92 9.34
CA ALA A 113 5.12 9.40 9.76
C ALA A 113 5.08 10.18 11.08
N GLU A 114 4.00 10.94 11.34
CA GLU A 114 3.80 11.64 12.60
C GLU A 114 3.57 10.67 13.75
N PHE A 115 2.80 9.62 13.49
CA PHE A 115 2.58 8.54 14.46
C PHE A 115 3.89 7.80 14.78
N ASP A 116 4.68 7.43 13.77
CA ASP A 116 5.99 6.78 13.99
C ASP A 116 6.93 7.68 14.80
N ALA A 117 6.96 8.98 14.49
CA ALA A 117 7.78 9.96 15.24
C ALA A 117 7.38 10.03 16.73
N ALA A 118 6.07 10.07 17.02
CA ALA A 118 5.57 10.04 18.40
C ALA A 118 5.94 8.74 19.13
N CYS A 119 5.87 7.59 18.44
CA CYS A 119 6.29 6.30 19.02
C CYS A 119 7.78 6.28 19.36
N ARG A 120 8.63 6.90 18.52
CA ARG A 120 10.08 6.96 18.73
C ARG A 120 10.50 7.74 19.97
N GLU A 121 9.72 8.72 20.41
CA GLU A 121 9.93 9.41 21.69
C GLU A 121 9.87 8.45 22.89
N HIS A 122 9.22 7.29 22.72
CA HIS A 122 9.10 6.22 23.71
C HIS A 122 10.05 5.04 23.46
N GLY A 123 11.02 5.16 22.54
CA GLY A 123 11.93 4.07 22.17
C GLY A 123 11.27 2.95 21.36
N LEU A 124 10.10 3.23 20.80
CA LEU A 124 9.30 2.31 19.97
C LEU A 124 9.16 2.87 18.56
N PHE A 125 8.69 2.04 17.62
CA PHE A 125 8.35 2.49 16.29
C PHE A 125 7.11 1.73 15.75
N PHE A 126 6.42 2.36 14.80
CA PHE A 126 5.33 1.75 14.06
C PHE A 126 5.89 1.07 12.80
N PRO A 127 5.77 -0.28 12.66
CA PRO A 127 6.44 -1.02 11.58
C PRO A 127 6.06 -0.63 10.15
N PRO A 128 4.75 -0.44 9.79
CA PRO A 128 4.37 -0.08 8.43
C PRO A 128 4.98 1.24 7.97
N ASP A 129 5.64 1.22 6.81
CA ASP A 129 6.34 2.37 6.24
C ASP A 129 6.12 2.54 4.72
N PRO A 130 4.86 2.69 4.28
CA PRO A 130 4.59 2.86 2.86
C PRO A 130 5.32 4.10 2.30
N ALA A 131 5.61 4.09 1.00
CA ALA A 131 6.31 5.19 0.34
C ALA A 131 5.63 6.56 0.55
N SER A 132 4.32 6.56 0.80
CA SER A 132 3.50 7.74 1.10
C SER A 132 3.43 8.10 2.60
N ALA A 133 4.25 7.51 3.49
CA ALA A 133 4.14 7.63 4.95
C ALA A 133 4.06 9.08 5.47
N LYS A 134 4.66 10.03 4.76
CA LYS A 134 4.59 11.47 5.09
C LYS A 134 3.22 12.11 4.82
N GLN A 135 2.30 11.41 4.16
CA GLN A 135 0.98 11.90 3.76
C GLN A 135 -0.14 10.92 4.14
N CYS A 136 0.05 9.62 3.90
CA CYS A 136 -0.98 8.62 4.18
C CYS A 136 -1.31 8.55 5.67
N THR A 137 -2.51 8.07 5.96
CA THR A 137 -3.03 7.97 7.33
C THR A 137 -3.03 6.52 7.82
N VAL A 138 -2.94 6.33 9.13
CA VAL A 138 -2.97 4.99 9.75
C VAL A 138 -4.22 4.22 9.34
N GLY A 139 -5.40 4.86 9.34
CA GLY A 139 -6.64 4.23 8.90
C GLY A 139 -6.64 3.86 7.42
N GLY A 140 -6.03 4.69 6.57
CA GLY A 140 -5.82 4.38 5.15
C GLY A 140 -4.95 3.15 4.97
N ASN A 141 -3.83 3.07 5.69
CA ASN A 141 -2.94 1.90 5.65
C ASN A 141 -3.65 0.63 6.11
N ILE A 142 -4.50 0.72 7.15
CA ILE A 142 -5.29 -0.43 7.62
C ILE A 142 -6.32 -0.83 6.55
N ALA A 143 -7.02 0.13 5.95
CA ALA A 143 -8.06 -0.15 4.96
C ALA A 143 -7.51 -0.84 3.70
N THR A 144 -6.27 -0.56 3.31
CA THR A 144 -5.60 -1.18 2.15
C THR A 144 -4.64 -2.31 2.53
N ASN A 145 -4.44 -2.58 3.82
CA ASN A 145 -3.38 -3.46 4.32
C ASN A 145 -2.00 -3.07 3.75
N ALA A 146 -1.67 -1.78 3.79
CA ALA A 146 -0.50 -1.24 3.12
C ALA A 146 0.81 -1.94 3.52
N GLY A 147 1.68 -2.12 2.54
CA GLY A 147 3.04 -2.59 2.68
C GLY A 147 4.07 -1.46 2.81
N GLY A 148 5.32 -1.76 2.47
CA GLY A 148 6.44 -0.81 2.47
C GLY A 148 7.79 -1.52 2.57
N LEU A 149 8.87 -0.74 2.63
CA LEU A 149 10.26 -1.25 2.57
C LEU A 149 10.61 -2.25 3.69
N ARG A 150 9.99 -2.11 4.88
CA ARG A 150 10.29 -2.91 6.07
C ARG A 150 9.39 -4.12 6.26
N CYS A 151 8.51 -4.42 5.31
CA CYS A 151 7.60 -5.57 5.42
C CYS A 151 8.31 -6.89 5.53
N ILE A 152 9.43 -7.05 4.84
CA ILE A 152 10.30 -8.23 4.89
C ILE A 152 10.69 -8.63 6.33
N ALA A 153 10.97 -7.66 7.19
CA ALA A 153 11.37 -7.90 8.58
C ALA A 153 10.20 -7.81 9.57
N HIS A 154 9.14 -7.08 9.22
CA HIS A 154 8.12 -6.71 10.22
C HIS A 154 6.71 -7.12 9.83
N GLY A 155 6.49 -7.61 8.63
CA GLY A 155 5.16 -7.89 8.09
C GLY A 155 4.46 -6.62 7.58
N VAL A 156 3.25 -6.81 7.07
CA VAL A 156 2.39 -5.74 6.54
C VAL A 156 1.55 -5.10 7.66
N THR A 157 0.73 -4.12 7.34
CA THR A 157 -0.07 -3.38 8.33
C THR A 157 -0.92 -4.31 9.21
N SER A 158 -1.50 -5.39 8.67
CA SER A 158 -2.30 -6.34 9.44
C SER A 158 -1.55 -7.01 10.59
N ASP A 159 -0.24 -7.17 10.50
CA ASP A 159 0.58 -7.79 11.56
C ASP A 159 0.78 -6.85 12.74
N SER A 160 0.60 -5.55 12.52
CA SER A 160 0.69 -4.51 13.53
C SER A 160 -0.65 -4.15 14.18
N VAL A 161 -1.79 -4.58 13.66
CA VAL A 161 -3.11 -4.23 14.24
C VAL A 161 -3.50 -5.20 15.36
N ALA A 162 -4.02 -4.65 16.46
CA ALA A 162 -4.54 -5.41 17.61
C ALA A 162 -6.06 -5.34 17.72
N GLU A 163 -6.62 -4.13 17.61
CA GLU A 163 -8.06 -3.86 17.71
C GLU A 163 -8.45 -2.80 16.69
N LEU A 164 -9.70 -2.83 16.26
CA LEU A 164 -10.31 -1.80 15.45
C LEU A 164 -11.61 -1.31 16.09
N GLU A 165 -11.89 -0.02 15.94
CA GLU A 165 -13.23 0.54 16.05
C GLU A 165 -13.75 0.79 14.64
N VAL A 166 -14.92 0.24 14.31
CA VAL A 166 -15.50 0.22 12.96
C VAL A 166 -16.94 0.69 13.02
N VAL A 167 -17.33 1.56 12.10
CA VAL A 167 -18.71 1.93 11.86
C VAL A 167 -19.22 1.15 10.65
N LEU A 168 -20.30 0.39 10.83
CA LEU A 168 -20.96 -0.39 9.79
C LEU A 168 -21.82 0.50 8.89
N ALA A 169 -22.26 -0.03 7.74
CA ALA A 169 -23.08 0.71 6.77
C ALA A 169 -24.36 1.31 7.36
N ASP A 170 -24.95 0.68 8.37
CA ASP A 170 -26.16 1.14 9.06
C ASP A 170 -25.87 2.14 10.22
N GLY A 171 -24.62 2.54 10.41
CA GLY A 171 -24.19 3.46 11.44
C GLY A 171 -23.88 2.84 12.80
N ARG A 172 -24.11 1.54 13.00
CA ARG A 172 -23.70 0.85 14.25
C ARG A 172 -22.18 0.83 14.40
N VAL A 173 -21.74 1.08 15.63
CA VAL A 173 -20.32 1.04 15.98
C VAL A 173 -19.99 -0.30 16.65
N MET A 174 -18.89 -0.91 16.25
CA MET A 174 -18.39 -2.13 16.86
C MET A 174 -16.90 -2.06 17.12
N ARG A 175 -16.41 -2.91 18.02
CA ARG A 175 -14.98 -3.13 18.26
C ARG A 175 -14.61 -4.57 17.95
N THR A 176 -13.41 -4.76 17.41
CA THR A 176 -12.87 -6.08 17.06
C THR A 176 -11.50 -6.25 17.71
N GLY A 177 -11.07 -7.50 17.87
CA GLY A 177 -9.73 -7.81 18.36
C GLY A 177 -9.59 -7.84 19.86
N ALA A 178 -8.38 -7.72 20.36
CA ALA A 178 -8.02 -7.67 21.78
C ALA A 178 -6.63 -7.09 22.00
N LEU A 179 -6.41 -6.46 23.16
CA LEU A 179 -5.09 -5.95 23.57
C LEU A 179 -4.09 -7.07 23.83
N THR A 180 -4.58 -8.26 24.12
CA THR A 180 -3.75 -9.43 24.43
C THR A 180 -3.17 -10.04 23.15
N ARG A 181 -1.99 -10.70 23.25
CA ARG A 181 -1.39 -11.42 22.12
C ARG A 181 -2.20 -12.63 21.67
N LYS A 182 -2.88 -13.29 22.60
CA LYS A 182 -3.70 -14.47 22.34
C LYS A 182 -5.17 -14.09 22.51
N ASN A 183 -5.95 -14.29 21.46
CA ASN A 183 -7.40 -14.16 21.44
C ASN A 183 -7.98 -15.19 20.48
N VAL A 184 -8.92 -16.01 20.95
CA VAL A 184 -9.61 -17.04 20.16
C VAL A 184 -11.12 -16.91 20.27
N VAL A 185 -11.62 -15.74 20.69
CA VAL A 185 -13.05 -15.48 20.91
C VAL A 185 -13.70 -15.04 19.61
N GLY A 186 -14.52 -15.88 19.03
CA GLY A 186 -15.25 -15.63 17.79
C GLY A 186 -14.35 -15.69 16.55
N TYR A 187 -14.89 -15.23 15.42
CA TYR A 187 -14.13 -15.08 14.18
C TYR A 187 -13.17 -13.92 14.27
N ASP A 188 -12.07 -13.95 13.49
CA ASP A 188 -11.14 -12.84 13.40
C ASP A 188 -11.71 -11.71 12.50
N LEU A 189 -12.62 -10.93 13.10
CA LEU A 189 -13.21 -9.79 12.41
C LEU A 189 -12.19 -8.66 12.20
N THR A 190 -11.14 -8.58 13.01
CA THR A 190 -10.08 -7.59 12.83
C THR A 190 -9.44 -7.78 11.45
N ARG A 191 -9.04 -9.00 11.13
CA ARG A 191 -8.46 -9.31 9.82
C ARG A 191 -9.45 -9.20 8.66
N LEU A 192 -10.75 -9.37 8.92
CA LEU A 192 -11.79 -9.18 7.90
C LEU A 192 -11.90 -7.73 7.43
N PHE A 193 -11.74 -6.76 8.34
CA PHE A 193 -11.82 -5.33 8.00
C PHE A 193 -10.51 -4.76 7.45
N ILE A 194 -9.36 -5.35 7.80
CA ILE A 194 -8.05 -4.93 7.25
C ILE A 194 -7.98 -5.35 5.78
N GLY A 195 -7.61 -4.41 4.91
CA GLY A 195 -7.57 -4.64 3.46
C GLY A 195 -8.95 -4.69 2.80
N SER A 196 -10.04 -4.33 3.51
CA SER A 196 -11.39 -4.30 2.93
C SER A 196 -11.68 -3.06 2.08
N GLU A 197 -10.75 -2.13 1.97
CA GLU A 197 -10.84 -0.89 1.18
C GLU A 197 -12.12 -0.08 1.43
N GLY A 198 -12.64 -0.13 2.68
CA GLY A 198 -13.87 0.57 3.06
C GLY A 198 -15.17 -0.08 2.61
N THR A 199 -15.13 -1.27 2.00
CA THR A 199 -16.33 -1.95 1.49
C THR A 199 -17.19 -2.58 2.58
N LEU A 200 -16.63 -2.92 3.73
CA LEU A 200 -17.32 -3.63 4.82
C LEU A 200 -17.68 -2.72 6.00
N GLY A 201 -17.02 -1.58 6.13
CA GLY A 201 -17.21 -0.61 7.21
C GLY A 201 -16.14 0.46 7.19
N VAL A 202 -16.31 1.49 8.02
CA VAL A 202 -15.39 2.62 8.14
C VAL A 202 -14.61 2.49 9.44
N ILE A 203 -13.30 2.33 9.34
CA ILE A 203 -12.39 2.24 10.49
C ILE A 203 -12.17 3.64 11.04
N THR A 204 -12.51 3.88 12.30
CA THR A 204 -12.40 5.20 12.94
C THR A 204 -11.23 5.31 13.90
N SER A 205 -10.86 4.20 14.54
CA SER A 205 -9.63 4.11 15.34
C SER A 205 -9.09 2.68 15.38
N ALA A 206 -7.84 2.57 15.76
CA ALA A 206 -7.16 1.28 15.93
C ALA A 206 -6.30 1.26 17.19
N VAL A 207 -6.15 0.08 17.78
CA VAL A 207 -5.01 -0.20 18.65
C VAL A 207 -3.99 -1.00 17.85
N VAL A 208 -2.75 -0.51 17.84
CA VAL A 208 -1.66 -1.11 17.07
C VAL A 208 -0.52 -1.58 17.96
N ARG A 209 0.21 -2.58 17.50
CA ARG A 209 1.40 -3.15 18.13
C ARG A 209 2.63 -2.41 17.61
N LEU A 210 3.47 -2.00 18.54
CA LEU A 210 4.72 -1.32 18.27
C LEU A 210 5.91 -2.25 18.47
N LYS A 211 7.02 -1.96 17.81
CA LYS A 211 8.30 -2.65 18.01
C LYS A 211 9.34 -1.74 18.68
N PRO A 212 10.27 -2.29 19.47
CA PRO A 212 11.39 -1.50 19.98
C PRO A 212 12.27 -1.04 18.82
N VAL A 213 12.77 0.20 18.90
CA VAL A 213 13.80 0.68 17.98
C VAL A 213 15.02 -0.21 18.11
N PRO A 214 15.54 -0.81 17.03
CA PRO A 214 16.75 -1.63 17.08
C PRO A 214 17.93 -0.82 17.62
N PRO A 215 18.79 -1.42 18.45
CA PRO A 215 20.02 -0.75 18.90
C PRO A 215 21.04 -0.65 17.75
N GLY A 216 22.02 0.23 17.90
CA GLY A 216 23.09 0.40 16.92
C GLY A 216 22.72 1.28 15.72
N ALA A 217 23.69 1.51 14.86
CA ALA A 217 23.50 2.25 13.63
C ALA A 217 23.16 1.29 12.48
N PRO A 218 22.18 1.63 11.64
CA PRO A 218 21.89 0.82 10.46
C PRO A 218 23.10 0.76 9.50
N ARG A 219 23.19 -0.29 8.71
CA ARG A 219 24.14 -0.42 7.61
C ARG A 219 23.40 -0.63 6.32
N THR A 220 23.70 0.19 5.34
CA THR A 220 23.16 0.06 3.99
C THR A 220 24.14 -0.74 3.16
N PHE A 221 23.65 -1.66 2.33
CA PHE A 221 24.46 -2.42 1.39
C PHE A 221 23.91 -2.32 -0.02
N ARG A 222 24.80 -2.51 -0.99
CA ARG A 222 24.50 -2.56 -2.42
C ARG A 222 25.20 -3.74 -3.07
N ALA A 223 24.52 -4.35 -4.06
CA ALA A 223 25.11 -5.34 -4.96
C ALA A 223 24.58 -5.12 -6.38
N SER A 224 25.47 -4.99 -7.36
CA SER A 224 25.12 -4.81 -8.78
C SER A 224 25.38 -6.10 -9.55
N PHE A 225 24.46 -6.40 -10.49
CA PHE A 225 24.47 -7.60 -11.31
C PHE A 225 24.40 -7.25 -12.79
N ASP A 226 25.04 -8.05 -13.65
CA ASP A 226 24.97 -7.88 -15.09
C ASP A 226 23.62 -8.33 -15.68
N ARG A 227 22.91 -9.21 -14.96
CA ARG A 227 21.61 -9.75 -15.37
C ARG A 227 20.59 -9.61 -14.25
N LEU A 228 19.37 -9.25 -14.62
CA LEU A 228 18.27 -9.07 -13.67
C LEU A 228 17.91 -10.39 -12.97
N GLU A 229 17.90 -11.51 -13.66
CA GLU A 229 17.59 -12.83 -13.10
C GLU A 229 18.62 -13.29 -12.05
N ASP A 230 19.90 -12.93 -12.19
CA ASP A 230 20.94 -13.30 -11.21
C ASP A 230 20.68 -12.59 -9.88
N SER A 231 20.19 -11.34 -9.92
CA SER A 231 19.77 -10.63 -8.72
C SER A 231 18.58 -11.29 -8.02
N GLY A 232 17.61 -11.84 -8.78
CA GLY A 232 16.49 -12.60 -8.22
C GLY A 232 16.92 -13.90 -7.51
N ALA A 233 17.92 -14.60 -8.08
CA ALA A 233 18.53 -15.76 -7.43
C ALA A 233 19.26 -15.36 -6.14
N ALA A 234 19.99 -14.23 -6.14
CA ALA A 234 20.64 -13.69 -4.95
C ALA A 234 19.64 -13.34 -3.83
N VAL A 235 18.50 -12.71 -4.17
CA VAL A 235 17.42 -12.43 -3.21
C VAL A 235 16.94 -13.73 -2.56
N THR A 236 16.67 -14.77 -3.36
CA THR A 236 16.24 -16.07 -2.84
C THR A 236 17.26 -16.65 -1.85
N ALA A 237 18.55 -16.52 -2.16
CA ALA A 237 19.62 -17.02 -1.28
C ALA A 237 19.77 -16.16 0.00
N ILE A 238 19.60 -14.84 -0.08
CA ILE A 238 19.59 -13.95 1.10
C ILE A 238 18.42 -14.33 2.02
N MET A 239 17.23 -14.51 1.47
CA MET A 239 16.04 -14.85 2.24
C MET A 239 16.06 -16.26 2.85
N ALA A 240 16.94 -17.13 2.37
CA ALA A 240 17.18 -18.45 2.96
C ALA A 240 18.16 -18.43 4.16
N GLN A 241 18.78 -17.28 4.47
CA GLN A 241 19.65 -17.13 5.63
C GLN A 241 18.87 -17.10 6.94
N SER A 242 19.57 -17.27 8.06
CA SER A 242 18.98 -17.23 9.40
C SER A 242 18.60 -15.82 9.87
N SER A 243 19.21 -14.80 9.29
CA SER A 243 18.91 -13.38 9.56
C SER A 243 18.30 -12.73 8.32
N THR A 244 17.22 -11.99 8.54
CA THR A 244 16.54 -11.22 7.49
C THR A 244 16.96 -9.77 7.59
N PRO A 245 17.39 -9.12 6.47
CA PRO A 245 17.65 -7.68 6.49
C PRO A 245 16.36 -6.89 6.79
N GLU A 246 16.51 -5.66 7.30
CA GLU A 246 15.38 -4.76 7.56
C GLU A 246 14.70 -4.34 6.24
N VAL A 247 15.51 -4.13 5.21
CA VAL A 247 15.09 -3.70 3.86
C VAL A 247 15.85 -4.51 2.83
N LEU A 248 15.18 -4.96 1.77
CA LEU A 248 15.81 -5.58 0.60
C LEU A 248 15.02 -5.23 -0.66
N GLU A 249 15.56 -4.30 -1.43
CA GLU A 249 14.95 -3.69 -2.60
C GLU A 249 15.74 -4.03 -3.87
N LEU A 250 15.05 -4.05 -5.00
CA LEU A 250 15.65 -4.23 -6.31
C LEU A 250 15.25 -3.08 -7.23
N MET A 251 16.19 -2.63 -8.04
CA MET A 251 15.96 -1.72 -9.17
C MET A 251 16.65 -2.29 -10.40
N ASP A 252 15.93 -2.44 -11.51
CA ASP A 252 16.56 -2.77 -12.79
C ASP A 252 17.39 -1.59 -13.33
N SER A 253 18.24 -1.87 -14.32
CA SER A 253 19.07 -0.87 -14.98
C SER A 253 18.27 0.35 -15.45
N PHE A 254 17.10 0.12 -16.04
CA PHE A 254 16.25 1.19 -16.55
C PHE A 254 15.68 2.08 -15.44
N SER A 255 15.28 1.51 -14.34
CA SER A 255 14.82 2.27 -13.17
C SER A 255 15.93 3.16 -12.59
N VAL A 256 17.14 2.65 -12.48
CA VAL A 256 18.30 3.45 -12.00
C VAL A 256 18.63 4.57 -13.00
N GLU A 257 18.64 4.27 -14.32
CA GLU A 257 18.82 5.28 -15.36
C GLU A 257 17.80 6.42 -15.25
N ILE A 258 16.52 6.10 -15.03
CA ILE A 258 15.46 7.09 -14.86
C ILE A 258 15.71 7.95 -13.63
N VAL A 259 16.05 7.35 -12.48
CA VAL A 259 16.33 8.10 -11.24
C VAL A 259 17.51 9.03 -11.43
N GLU A 260 18.62 8.55 -11.97
CA GLU A 260 19.83 9.35 -12.17
C GLU A 260 19.61 10.50 -13.19
N SER A 261 18.76 10.30 -14.20
CA SER A 261 18.42 11.37 -15.14
C SER A 261 17.50 12.43 -14.54
N PHE A 262 16.64 12.07 -13.60
CA PHE A 262 15.70 12.97 -12.93
C PHE A 262 16.35 13.73 -11.76
N HIS A 263 17.13 13.01 -10.97
CA HIS A 263 17.78 13.54 -9.77
C HIS A 263 19.06 12.76 -9.48
N PRO A 264 20.19 13.19 -10.01
CA PRO A 264 21.46 12.49 -9.86
C PRO A 264 21.80 12.23 -8.39
N THR A 265 21.93 10.98 -8.01
CA THR A 265 22.38 10.54 -6.69
C THR A 265 23.87 10.15 -6.71
N GLY A 266 24.43 9.99 -7.91
CA GLY A 266 25.80 9.54 -8.13
C GLY A 266 25.93 8.02 -8.09
N VAL A 267 24.82 7.28 -8.06
CA VAL A 267 24.82 5.82 -8.12
C VAL A 267 25.08 5.37 -9.55
N ALA A 268 26.07 4.49 -9.73
CA ALA A 268 26.36 3.94 -11.04
C ALA A 268 25.19 3.09 -11.56
N VAL A 269 24.81 3.31 -12.84
CA VAL A 269 23.76 2.51 -13.48
C VAL A 269 24.30 1.10 -13.73
N PRO A 270 23.71 0.04 -13.16
CA PRO A 270 24.15 -1.32 -13.38
C PRO A 270 23.84 -1.79 -14.80
N SER A 271 24.50 -2.84 -15.29
CA SER A 271 24.17 -3.44 -16.59
C SER A 271 22.81 -4.14 -16.57
N GLY A 272 22.46 -4.85 -15.48
CA GLY A 272 21.21 -5.57 -15.31
C GLY A 272 20.35 -5.02 -14.16
N ALA A 273 20.80 -5.18 -12.94
CA ALA A 273 20.07 -4.76 -11.74
C ALA A 273 20.96 -4.37 -10.57
N MET A 274 20.39 -3.63 -9.65
CA MET A 274 20.96 -3.28 -8.36
C MET A 274 20.05 -3.79 -7.24
N LEU A 275 20.61 -4.57 -6.32
CA LEU A 275 20.03 -4.79 -5.00
C LEU A 275 20.55 -3.72 -4.06
N VAL A 276 19.66 -3.18 -3.23
CA VAL A 276 19.97 -2.28 -2.14
C VAL A 276 19.18 -2.70 -0.92
N GLY A 277 19.81 -2.71 0.23
CA GLY A 277 19.13 -3.09 1.46
C GLY A 277 19.75 -2.46 2.69
N GLN A 278 19.13 -2.75 3.83
CA GLN A 278 19.58 -2.25 5.12
C GLN A 278 19.52 -3.34 6.18
N THR A 279 20.54 -3.43 6.98
CA THR A 279 20.59 -4.24 8.20
C THR A 279 20.57 -3.32 9.42
N VAL A 280 20.00 -3.82 10.52
CA VAL A 280 19.85 -3.09 11.79
C VAL A 280 20.22 -4.00 12.95
N GLY A 281 20.53 -3.42 14.10
CA GLY A 281 20.93 -4.16 15.29
C GLY A 281 22.41 -3.97 15.59
N GLU A 282 22.88 -4.58 16.69
CA GLU A 282 24.27 -4.49 17.12
C GLU A 282 25.25 -5.15 16.13
N ASP A 283 24.78 -6.13 15.39
CA ASP A 283 25.52 -6.92 14.39
C ASP A 283 25.22 -6.48 12.93
N ALA A 284 24.64 -5.29 12.75
CA ALA A 284 24.23 -4.80 11.42
C ALA A 284 25.35 -4.80 10.39
N GLU A 285 26.58 -4.45 10.78
CA GLU A 285 27.73 -4.44 9.88
C GLU A 285 28.17 -5.85 9.48
N GLU A 286 28.16 -6.80 10.42
CA GLU A 286 28.50 -8.21 10.14
C GLU A 286 27.47 -8.82 9.18
N GLN A 287 26.17 -8.58 9.41
CA GLN A 287 25.08 -9.03 8.54
C GLN A 287 25.21 -8.44 7.13
N ALA A 288 25.44 -7.12 7.00
CA ALA A 288 25.61 -6.47 5.70
C ALA A 288 26.80 -7.04 4.93
N ASN A 289 27.95 -7.26 5.61
CA ASN A 289 29.13 -7.87 5.01
C ASN A 289 28.88 -9.32 4.55
N ALA A 290 28.16 -10.11 5.33
CA ALA A 290 27.77 -11.48 4.93
C ALA A 290 26.86 -11.48 3.69
N ILE A 291 25.90 -10.56 3.60
CA ILE A 291 25.00 -10.41 2.46
C ILE A 291 25.79 -10.03 1.19
N VAL A 292 26.70 -9.06 1.24
CA VAL A 292 27.46 -8.67 0.04
C VAL A 292 28.46 -9.76 -0.39
N GLN A 293 29.01 -10.54 0.53
CA GLN A 293 29.82 -11.71 0.20
C GLN A 293 28.99 -12.78 -0.51
N LEU A 294 27.76 -13.04 -0.04
CA LEU A 294 26.83 -13.96 -0.69
C LEU A 294 26.51 -13.46 -2.11
N CYS A 295 26.16 -12.18 -2.28
CA CYS A 295 25.90 -11.59 -3.59
C CYS A 295 27.10 -11.73 -4.53
N SER A 296 28.33 -11.48 -4.04
CA SER A 296 29.56 -11.67 -4.83
C SER A 296 29.73 -13.13 -5.28
N SER A 297 29.43 -14.10 -4.41
CA SER A 297 29.50 -15.53 -4.77
C SER A 297 28.46 -15.95 -5.80
N MET A 298 27.39 -15.15 -5.95
CA MET A 298 26.28 -15.35 -6.88
C MET A 298 26.37 -14.47 -8.14
N GLY A 299 27.53 -13.85 -8.40
CA GLY A 299 27.79 -13.14 -9.64
C GLY A 299 27.61 -11.63 -9.57
N ALA A 300 27.45 -11.05 -8.38
CA ALA A 300 27.52 -9.58 -8.27
C ALA A 300 28.91 -9.08 -8.68
N ASN A 301 28.93 -8.11 -9.60
CA ASN A 301 30.17 -7.53 -10.14
C ASN A 301 30.67 -6.33 -9.33
N GLU A 302 29.81 -5.72 -8.51
CA GLU A 302 30.15 -4.62 -7.59
C GLU A 302 29.33 -4.76 -6.31
N THR A 303 29.99 -4.59 -5.17
CA THR A 303 29.33 -4.62 -3.84
C THR A 303 29.88 -3.54 -2.94
N GLU A 304 29.02 -3.01 -2.06
CA GLU A 304 29.35 -1.94 -1.13
C GLU A 304 28.58 -2.08 0.18
N VAL A 305 29.21 -1.74 1.30
CA VAL A 305 28.55 -1.52 2.60
C VAL A 305 28.86 -0.11 3.06
N SER A 306 27.87 0.62 3.51
CA SER A 306 27.94 2.05 3.87
C SER A 306 27.04 2.38 5.06
N ASP A 307 27.41 3.43 5.77
CA ASP A 307 26.55 4.11 6.79
C ASP A 307 25.64 5.19 6.17
N SER A 308 25.74 5.39 4.86
CA SER A 308 24.96 6.41 4.13
C SER A 308 23.66 5.88 3.61
N ASP A 309 22.60 6.67 3.73
CA ASP A 309 21.24 6.38 3.17
C ASP A 309 21.10 6.71 1.68
N VAL A 310 22.15 7.20 1.00
CA VAL A 310 22.08 7.65 -0.41
C VAL A 310 21.54 6.57 -1.34
N LEU A 311 21.93 5.32 -1.12
CA LEU A 311 21.48 4.19 -1.93
C LEU A 311 19.96 3.93 -1.78
N LEU A 312 19.45 4.00 -0.56
CA LEU A 312 18.01 3.91 -0.29
C LEU A 312 17.24 5.13 -0.80
N GLU A 313 17.87 6.30 -0.80
CA GLU A 313 17.28 7.51 -1.35
C GLU A 313 17.05 7.36 -2.86
N ALA A 314 17.98 6.74 -3.60
CA ALA A 314 17.78 6.42 -5.02
C ALA A 314 16.51 5.56 -5.23
N ARG A 315 16.30 4.55 -4.38
CA ARG A 315 15.10 3.71 -4.42
C ARG A 315 13.82 4.51 -4.10
N ARG A 316 13.83 5.35 -3.08
CA ARG A 316 12.68 6.21 -2.71
C ARG A 316 12.31 7.19 -3.82
N ARG A 317 13.24 7.59 -4.66
CA ARG A 317 13.05 8.52 -5.80
C ARG A 317 12.54 7.87 -7.06
N SER A 318 12.46 6.54 -7.15
CA SER A 318 12.01 5.84 -8.36
C SER A 318 10.61 6.27 -8.82
N ASN A 319 9.65 6.34 -7.90
CA ASN A 319 8.28 6.75 -8.24
C ASN A 319 8.15 8.24 -8.63
N PRO A 320 8.74 9.21 -7.90
CA PRO A 320 8.85 10.59 -8.36
C PRO A 320 9.52 10.74 -9.73
N ALA A 321 10.60 10.03 -10.00
CA ALA A 321 11.31 10.07 -11.27
C ALA A 321 10.45 9.53 -12.43
N LEU A 322 9.77 8.40 -12.22
CA LEU A 322 8.83 7.85 -13.18
C LEU A 322 7.65 8.79 -13.46
N ASN A 323 7.12 9.47 -12.43
CA ASN A 323 6.05 10.45 -12.60
C ASN A 323 6.50 11.66 -13.42
N ALA A 324 7.75 12.10 -13.29
CA ALA A 324 8.30 13.23 -14.03
C ALA A 324 8.47 12.94 -15.54
N ARG A 325 8.50 11.66 -15.94
CA ARG A 325 8.56 11.27 -17.37
C ARG A 325 7.23 11.42 -18.12
N GLY A 326 6.11 11.56 -17.38
CA GLY A 326 4.80 11.71 -17.99
C GLY A 326 3.85 10.57 -17.66
N LEU A 327 2.91 10.27 -18.56
CA LEU A 327 1.93 9.18 -18.35
C LEU A 327 2.62 7.83 -18.31
N LYS A 328 2.17 7.02 -17.37
CA LYS A 328 2.64 5.65 -17.15
C LYS A 328 1.52 4.73 -16.71
N ILE A 329 1.65 3.46 -17.04
CA ILE A 329 0.82 2.38 -16.52
C ILE A 329 1.72 1.49 -15.66
N SER A 330 1.26 1.17 -14.47
CA SER A 330 2.03 0.34 -13.54
C SER A 330 1.17 -0.79 -12.99
N CYS A 331 1.76 -1.97 -12.79
CA CYS A 331 1.19 -3.00 -11.94
C CYS A 331 1.90 -3.06 -10.58
N ASP A 332 1.29 -3.83 -9.71
CA ASP A 332 1.73 -4.15 -8.38
C ASP A 332 1.40 -5.61 -8.17
N VAL A 333 2.29 -6.51 -8.56
CA VAL A 333 2.07 -7.96 -8.52
C VAL A 333 3.01 -8.60 -7.51
N GLY A 334 2.55 -9.66 -6.84
CA GLY A 334 3.39 -10.49 -6.00
C GLY A 334 3.74 -11.80 -6.68
N VAL A 335 4.94 -12.33 -6.43
CA VAL A 335 5.34 -13.69 -6.80
C VAL A 335 6.01 -14.37 -5.61
N PRO A 336 5.97 -15.71 -5.51
CA PRO A 336 6.79 -16.41 -4.52
C PRO A 336 8.27 -16.04 -4.72
N ILE A 337 9.01 -15.80 -3.63
CA ILE A 337 10.41 -15.35 -3.66
C ILE A 337 11.28 -16.26 -4.53
N ALA A 338 11.06 -17.58 -4.45
CA ALA A 338 11.77 -18.56 -5.26
C ALA A 338 11.51 -18.43 -6.77
N SER A 339 10.45 -17.72 -7.17
CA SER A 339 10.09 -17.50 -8.56
C SER A 339 10.61 -16.19 -9.13
N LEU A 340 11.30 -15.34 -8.34
CA LEU A 340 11.75 -14.01 -8.77
C LEU A 340 12.58 -14.02 -10.05
N ALA A 341 13.60 -14.87 -10.13
CA ALA A 341 14.44 -14.98 -11.34
C ALA A 341 13.59 -15.29 -12.58
N THR A 342 12.68 -16.26 -12.48
CA THR A 342 11.76 -16.64 -13.55
C THR A 342 10.78 -15.53 -13.90
N ALA A 343 10.30 -14.81 -12.88
CA ALA A 343 9.41 -13.65 -13.07
C ALA A 343 10.08 -12.56 -13.91
N PHE A 344 11.31 -12.21 -13.58
CA PHE A 344 12.09 -11.21 -14.30
C PHE A 344 12.37 -11.61 -15.76
N GLU A 345 12.77 -12.87 -16.02
CA GLU A 345 12.92 -13.36 -17.39
C GLU A 345 11.63 -13.22 -18.22
N GLY A 346 10.49 -13.52 -17.62
CA GLY A 346 9.19 -13.40 -18.28
C GLY A 346 8.83 -11.94 -18.59
N ILE A 347 9.03 -11.03 -17.63
CA ILE A 347 8.78 -9.59 -17.79
C ILE A 347 9.64 -9.05 -18.94
N GLU A 348 10.93 -9.40 -19.00
CA GLU A 348 11.78 -8.97 -20.11
C GLU A 348 11.36 -9.57 -21.47
N LYS A 349 10.88 -10.81 -21.51
CA LYS A 349 10.38 -11.44 -22.74
C LYS A 349 9.10 -10.73 -23.21
N ILE A 350 8.19 -10.38 -22.30
CA ILE A 350 6.98 -9.61 -22.61
C ILE A 350 7.38 -8.24 -23.15
N ALA A 351 8.21 -7.49 -22.43
CA ALA A 351 8.68 -6.16 -22.85
C ALA A 351 9.29 -6.17 -24.27
N ARG A 352 10.19 -7.12 -24.53
CA ARG A 352 10.83 -7.29 -25.86
C ARG A 352 9.83 -7.60 -26.97
N ARG A 353 8.80 -8.40 -26.72
CA ARG A 353 7.76 -8.73 -27.73
C ARG A 353 6.97 -7.49 -28.16
N PHE A 354 6.70 -6.58 -27.24
CA PHE A 354 6.01 -5.31 -27.53
C PHE A 354 6.96 -4.21 -28.01
N GLY A 355 8.29 -4.44 -28.04
CA GLY A 355 9.29 -3.43 -28.37
C GLY A 355 9.32 -2.28 -27.36
N ARG A 356 9.00 -2.55 -26.10
CA ARG A 356 8.96 -1.55 -25.01
C ARG A 356 10.00 -1.86 -23.93
N ARG A 357 10.35 -0.83 -23.16
CA ARG A 357 11.09 -0.99 -21.92
C ARG A 357 10.09 -1.00 -20.75
N VAL A 358 10.29 -1.89 -19.81
CA VAL A 358 9.54 -1.95 -18.54
C VAL A 358 10.51 -1.61 -17.42
N SER A 359 10.20 -0.61 -16.63
CA SER A 359 10.94 -0.30 -15.39
C SER A 359 10.44 -1.24 -14.30
N THR A 360 11.34 -2.02 -13.71
CA THR A 360 11.02 -2.97 -12.64
C THR A 360 11.71 -2.57 -11.35
N VAL A 361 10.91 -2.20 -10.38
CA VAL A 361 11.32 -1.93 -9.00
C VAL A 361 10.60 -2.92 -8.10
N ALA A 362 11.26 -3.45 -7.09
CA ALA A 362 10.66 -4.47 -6.24
C ALA A 362 11.02 -4.31 -4.77
N HIS A 363 10.03 -4.59 -3.89
CA HIS A 363 10.29 -5.06 -2.53
C HIS A 363 10.74 -6.51 -2.65
N ALA A 364 12.05 -6.69 -2.97
CA ALA A 364 12.54 -7.96 -3.46
C ALA A 364 12.45 -9.08 -2.41
N GLY A 365 12.62 -8.72 -1.13
CA GLY A 365 12.49 -9.68 -0.03
C GLY A 365 11.08 -10.22 0.19
N ASP A 366 10.06 -9.52 -0.31
CA ASP A 366 8.64 -9.92 -0.22
C ASP A 366 8.11 -10.52 -1.53
N GLY A 367 8.88 -10.39 -2.62
CA GLY A 367 8.43 -10.83 -3.95
C GLY A 367 7.41 -9.89 -4.59
N ASN A 368 7.27 -8.65 -4.10
CA ASN A 368 6.35 -7.65 -4.65
C ASN A 368 7.03 -6.82 -5.73
N LEU A 369 6.47 -6.82 -6.94
CA LEU A 369 7.04 -6.22 -8.15
C LEU A 369 6.19 -5.04 -8.61
N HIS A 370 6.83 -3.88 -8.79
CA HIS A 370 6.25 -2.69 -9.40
C HIS A 370 6.80 -2.54 -10.82
N CYS A 371 6.08 -3.08 -11.80
CA CYS A 371 6.45 -2.94 -13.20
C CYS A 371 5.74 -1.73 -13.81
N THR A 372 6.49 -0.85 -14.46
CA THR A 372 5.97 0.39 -15.03
C THR A 372 6.35 0.50 -16.51
N VAL A 373 5.35 0.81 -17.34
CA VAL A 373 5.50 1.06 -18.76
C VAL A 373 5.23 2.54 -19.05
N ASP A 374 6.13 3.20 -19.76
CA ASP A 374 5.86 4.54 -20.25
C ASP A 374 4.71 4.50 -21.28
N ALA A 375 3.74 5.38 -21.14
CA ALA A 375 2.60 5.53 -22.04
C ALA A 375 2.56 7.00 -22.52
N PRO A 376 3.10 7.30 -23.71
CA PRO A 376 2.95 8.63 -24.31
C PRO A 376 1.46 8.99 -24.47
N ASP A 377 1.17 10.30 -24.55
CA ASP A 377 -0.18 10.91 -24.54
C ASP A 377 -1.05 10.53 -25.74
N SER A 378 -1.20 9.23 -26.03
CA SER A 378 -2.15 8.74 -27.03
C SER A 378 -2.98 7.59 -26.47
N ALA A 379 -4.25 7.51 -26.87
CA ALA A 379 -5.14 6.42 -26.45
C ALA A 379 -4.61 5.04 -26.91
N GLU A 380 -3.95 4.99 -28.06
CA GLU A 380 -3.37 3.76 -28.59
C GLU A 380 -2.18 3.28 -27.72
N GLU A 381 -1.31 4.17 -27.31
CA GLU A 381 -0.17 3.86 -26.45
C GLU A 381 -0.60 3.43 -25.04
N LEU A 382 -1.66 4.03 -24.52
CA LEU A 382 -2.26 3.60 -23.25
C LEU A 382 -2.80 2.18 -23.33
N LEU A 383 -3.48 1.81 -24.42
CA LEU A 383 -3.98 0.45 -24.62
C LEU A 383 -2.84 -0.58 -24.72
N VAL A 384 -1.76 -0.25 -25.41
CA VAL A 384 -0.57 -1.11 -25.50
C VAL A 384 0.08 -1.28 -24.11
N ALA A 385 0.18 -0.21 -23.34
CA ALA A 385 0.73 -0.29 -22.01
C ALA A 385 -0.15 -1.12 -21.06
N ASP A 386 -1.48 -0.96 -21.12
CA ASP A 386 -2.43 -1.79 -20.38
C ASP A 386 -2.29 -3.28 -20.75
N GLU A 387 -2.16 -3.61 -22.07
CA GLU A 387 -1.97 -4.99 -22.53
C GLU A 387 -0.67 -5.61 -21.98
N ILE A 388 0.44 -4.84 -21.95
CA ILE A 388 1.70 -5.29 -21.36
C ILE A 388 1.52 -5.60 -19.87
N ILE A 389 0.85 -4.72 -19.13
CA ILE A 389 0.60 -4.89 -17.70
C ILE A 389 -0.30 -6.11 -17.42
N ASP A 390 -1.34 -6.30 -18.23
CA ASP A 390 -2.20 -7.48 -18.16
C ASP A 390 -1.41 -8.79 -18.34
N GLU A 391 -0.49 -8.82 -19.31
CA GLU A 391 0.33 -10.00 -19.54
C GLU A 391 1.33 -10.24 -18.41
N ILE A 392 1.93 -9.19 -17.85
CA ILE A 392 2.80 -9.29 -16.67
C ILE A 392 1.99 -9.83 -15.48
N THR A 393 0.78 -9.33 -15.27
CA THR A 393 -0.11 -9.80 -14.18
C THR A 393 -0.46 -11.29 -14.37
N LYS A 394 -0.86 -11.70 -15.57
CA LYS A 394 -1.14 -13.12 -15.88
C LYS A 394 0.10 -14.00 -15.75
N TRP A 395 1.28 -13.47 -16.11
CA TRP A 395 2.54 -14.17 -15.89
C TRP A 395 2.84 -14.38 -14.40
N ALA A 396 2.68 -13.35 -13.57
CA ALA A 396 2.83 -13.47 -12.13
C ALA A 396 1.88 -14.52 -11.52
N LEU A 397 0.60 -14.51 -11.92
CA LEU A 397 -0.38 -15.51 -11.51
C LEU A 397 0.04 -16.94 -11.90
N SER A 398 0.61 -17.12 -13.10
CA SER A 398 1.07 -18.45 -13.55
C SER A 398 2.22 -19.01 -12.72
N LEU A 399 2.93 -18.15 -11.99
CA LEU A 399 3.99 -18.51 -11.04
C LEU A 399 3.47 -18.73 -9.60
N GLY A 400 2.15 -18.68 -9.39
CA GLY A 400 1.53 -18.77 -8.07
C GLY A 400 1.51 -17.44 -7.31
N GLY A 401 1.57 -16.34 -8.04
CA GLY A 401 1.55 -14.98 -7.50
C GLY A 401 0.15 -14.39 -7.30
N THR A 402 0.10 -13.04 -7.16
CA THR A 402 -1.14 -12.28 -6.91
C THR A 402 -1.24 -11.06 -7.83
N ILE A 403 -2.47 -10.64 -8.14
CA ILE A 403 -2.76 -9.44 -8.95
C ILE A 403 -2.42 -8.13 -8.23
N SER A 404 -2.35 -8.14 -6.90
CA SER A 404 -1.98 -6.97 -6.10
C SER A 404 -1.16 -7.40 -4.89
N GLY A 405 0.04 -6.83 -4.74
CA GLY A 405 0.91 -7.03 -3.58
C GLY A 405 0.51 -6.13 -2.40
N GLU A 406 0.35 -4.83 -2.67
CA GLU A 406 0.08 -3.84 -1.60
C GLU A 406 -0.89 -2.71 -2.01
N HIS A 407 -1.07 -2.41 -3.32
CA HIS A 407 -1.85 -1.23 -3.74
C HIS A 407 -3.36 -1.41 -3.53
N GLY A 408 -3.86 -2.65 -3.43
CA GLY A 408 -5.27 -2.96 -3.40
C GLY A 408 -5.87 -3.17 -4.79
N ILE A 409 -7.17 -3.26 -4.85
CA ILE A 409 -7.96 -3.56 -6.06
C ILE A 409 -8.69 -2.31 -6.55
N GLY A 410 -9.45 -1.66 -5.67
CA GLY A 410 -10.27 -0.48 -6.00
C GLY A 410 -11.14 -0.68 -7.23
N SER A 411 -11.24 0.36 -8.07
CA SER A 411 -11.90 0.30 -9.37
C SER A 411 -10.95 -0.10 -10.51
N VAL A 412 -9.64 0.10 -10.33
CA VAL A 412 -8.63 -0.11 -11.40
C VAL A 412 -8.44 -1.58 -11.72
N LYS A 413 -8.35 -2.43 -10.69
CA LYS A 413 -8.06 -3.87 -10.83
C LYS A 413 -9.29 -4.77 -10.65
N HIS A 414 -10.48 -4.20 -10.49
CA HIS A 414 -11.69 -4.99 -10.24
C HIS A 414 -11.94 -6.06 -11.32
N HIS A 415 -11.62 -5.78 -12.58
CA HIS A 415 -11.76 -6.72 -13.69
C HIS A 415 -10.80 -7.92 -13.60
N GLU A 416 -9.69 -7.79 -12.86
CA GLU A 416 -8.68 -8.84 -12.69
C GLU A 416 -9.07 -9.87 -11.61
N LEU A 417 -10.06 -9.57 -10.74
CA LEU A 417 -10.44 -10.45 -9.63
C LEU A 417 -10.71 -11.89 -10.08
N SER A 418 -11.43 -12.07 -11.20
CA SER A 418 -11.73 -13.37 -11.76
C SER A 418 -10.52 -14.12 -12.35
N TRP A 419 -9.36 -13.46 -12.47
CA TRP A 419 -8.13 -14.14 -12.90
C TRP A 419 -7.48 -14.90 -11.75
N GLN A 420 -7.69 -14.44 -10.51
CA GLN A 420 -7.11 -15.03 -9.30
C GLN A 420 -8.13 -15.80 -8.45
N LEU A 421 -9.34 -15.27 -8.30
CA LEU A 421 -10.37 -15.86 -7.45
C LEU A 421 -11.30 -16.76 -8.28
N ASP A 422 -11.58 -17.96 -7.77
CA ASP A 422 -12.61 -18.80 -8.34
C ASP A 422 -14.03 -18.27 -8.03
N SER A 423 -15.04 -18.81 -8.71
CA SER A 423 -16.43 -18.35 -8.58
C SER A 423 -16.97 -18.51 -7.16
N VAL A 424 -16.57 -19.56 -6.44
CA VAL A 424 -17.03 -19.80 -5.06
C VAL A 424 -16.44 -18.76 -4.11
N ALA A 425 -15.16 -18.41 -4.28
CA ALA A 425 -14.53 -17.34 -3.51
C ALA A 425 -15.22 -15.99 -3.75
N ILE A 426 -15.50 -15.66 -5.02
CA ILE A 426 -16.24 -14.44 -5.38
C ILE A 426 -17.62 -14.41 -4.73
N ASP A 427 -18.38 -15.52 -4.79
CA ASP A 427 -19.69 -15.64 -4.15
C ASP A 427 -19.63 -15.44 -2.63
N VAL A 428 -18.62 -15.99 -1.97
CA VAL A 428 -18.43 -15.82 -0.51
C VAL A 428 -18.08 -14.38 -0.15
N HIS A 429 -17.19 -13.72 -0.90
CA HIS A 429 -16.92 -12.29 -0.73
C HIS A 429 -18.19 -11.45 -0.87
N GLY A 430 -18.99 -11.70 -1.92
CA GLY A 430 -20.28 -11.04 -2.14
C GLY A 430 -21.29 -11.27 -1.00
N ALA A 431 -21.34 -12.50 -0.46
CA ALA A 431 -22.18 -12.82 0.70
C ALA A 431 -21.79 -12.05 1.96
N ILE A 432 -20.48 -11.95 2.26
CA ILE A 432 -19.95 -11.16 3.38
C ILE A 432 -20.29 -9.68 3.20
N LYS A 433 -20.05 -9.14 2.02
CA LYS A 433 -20.41 -7.75 1.67
C LYS A 433 -21.89 -7.50 1.91
N SER A 434 -22.77 -8.35 1.40
CA SER A 434 -24.22 -8.21 1.53
C SER A 434 -24.72 -8.34 2.97
N ALA A 435 -24.03 -9.13 3.81
CA ALA A 435 -24.37 -9.25 5.23
C ALA A 435 -24.05 -7.99 6.04
N LEU A 436 -22.97 -7.26 5.70
CA LEU A 436 -22.51 -6.07 6.43
C LEU A 436 -23.01 -4.77 5.80
N ASP A 437 -23.31 -4.77 4.51
CA ASP A 437 -23.81 -3.63 3.75
C ASP A 437 -24.94 -4.07 2.80
N PRO A 438 -26.13 -4.39 3.34
CA PRO A 438 -27.23 -4.94 2.55
C PRO A 438 -27.80 -3.95 1.50
N ASN A 439 -27.60 -2.65 1.67
CA ASN A 439 -28.00 -1.62 0.73
C ASN A 439 -26.91 -1.27 -0.30
N GLY A 440 -25.69 -1.85 -0.16
CA GLY A 440 -24.59 -1.66 -1.08
C GLY A 440 -24.09 -0.23 -1.17
N ILE A 441 -24.13 0.53 -0.06
CA ILE A 441 -23.73 1.95 -0.06
C ILE A 441 -22.23 2.17 0.04
N LEU A 442 -21.50 1.26 0.69
CA LEU A 442 -20.06 1.42 0.94
C LEU A 442 -19.25 1.05 -0.31
N THR A 443 -18.60 1.99 -0.91
CA THR A 443 -17.68 1.82 -2.06
C THR A 443 -18.20 0.82 -3.13
N PRO A 444 -19.44 0.98 -3.64
CA PRO A 444 -20.05 0.02 -4.56
C PRO A 444 -19.22 -0.17 -5.84
N GLY A 445 -19.07 -1.45 -6.29
CA GLY A 445 -18.34 -1.79 -7.51
C GLY A 445 -16.82 -1.62 -7.41
N ARG A 446 -16.27 -1.55 -6.20
CA ARG A 446 -14.81 -1.48 -5.95
C ARG A 446 -14.38 -2.59 -5.02
N ALA A 447 -13.14 -3.02 -5.18
CA ALA A 447 -12.43 -4.03 -4.39
C ALA A 447 -13.04 -5.44 -4.45
N ILE A 448 -14.36 -5.61 -4.36
CA ILE A 448 -15.06 -6.90 -4.35
C ILE A 448 -16.25 -6.86 -5.30
#